data_fdf72adee0d5c121f5fef908497f1cf7
#
_entry.id   fdf72adee0d5c121f5fef908497f1cf7
#
_cell.length_a   1.000
_cell.length_b   1.000
_cell.length_c   1.000
_cell.angle_alpha   90.00
_cell.angle_beta   90.00
_cell.angle_gamma   90.00
#
_symmetry.space_group_name_H-M   'P 1'
#
loop_
_entity.id
_entity.type
_entity.pdbx_description
1 polymer ?
#
loop_
_entity_poly.entity_id
_entity_poly.type
_entity_poly.pdbx_seq_one_letter_code
_entity_poly.pdbx_strand_id
1 'polypeptide(L)'
;MRYVALFLMLSGTALARDNGQWNDSPIAIREWFQSLMQPDNPYMSCCGEADAFEADTFEVDGDHYVAVITDGKGVIPSGTRINVPNQKMKWDRGNPTGHGIIFIGNQGQVYCYVAPGGV
;
A
#
# COMPACT_ATOMS: atom_id res chain seq x y z
N MET A 1 1.04 -37.64 8.30
CA MET A 1 0.73 -37.38 7.99
C MET A 1 0.28 -36.41 7.58
N ARG A 2 -0.01 -35.93 7.20
CA ARG A 2 -0.50 -35.28 6.60
C ARG A 2 -0.43 -34.00 6.89
N TYR A 3 -0.63 -33.43 7.50
CA TYR A 3 -0.69 -32.30 7.96
C TYR A 3 0.30 -31.42 7.49
N VAL A 4 1.01 -31.79 7.16
CA VAL A 4 2.05 -31.24 6.76
C VAL A 4 1.81 -30.32 5.72
N ALA A 5 1.17 -30.71 4.96
CA ALA A 5 0.95 -30.01 3.86
C ALA A 5 0.59 -28.66 4.08
N LEU A 6 -0.21 -28.47 4.84
CA LEU A 6 -0.68 -27.31 4.95
C LEU A 6 0.17 -26.18 5.08
N PHE A 7 1.10 -26.28 5.69
CA PHE A 7 1.80 -25.17 5.99
C PHE A 7 2.35 -24.49 4.81
N LEU A 8 2.44 -25.10 3.83
CA LEU A 8 3.08 -24.56 2.80
C LEU A 8 2.36 -23.47 2.27
N MET A 9 1.23 -23.52 2.30
CA MET A 9 0.54 -22.64 1.65
C MET A 9 0.78 -21.30 2.12
N LEU A 10 1.07 -21.12 3.24
CA LEU A 10 1.29 -19.89 3.68
C LEU A 10 2.36 -19.19 3.07
N SER A 11 3.18 -19.83 2.64
CA SER A 11 4.33 -19.21 2.20
C SER A 11 3.94 -18.49 1.03
N GLY A 12 4.34 -17.76 0.54
CA GLY A 12 4.13 -17.23 -0.69
C GLY A 12 3.29 -16.04 -0.80
N THR A 13 2.54 -15.78 0.09
CA THR A 13 1.75 -14.70 -0.20
C THR A 13 2.42 -13.46 0.13
N ALA A 14 2.67 -12.62 -0.80
CA ALA A 14 3.29 -11.37 -0.59
C ALA A 14 2.32 -10.29 -0.94
N LEU A 15 1.11 -10.43 -0.60
CA LEU A 15 0.12 -9.47 -0.96
C LEU A 15 -0.05 -8.43 0.11
N ALA A 16 -0.46 -7.24 -0.23
CA ALA A 16 -0.92 -6.29 0.73
C ALA A 16 -1.99 -6.98 1.51
N ARG A 17 -2.09 -6.72 2.79
CA ARG A 17 -3.05 -7.42 3.58
C ARG A 17 -4.43 -7.07 3.06
N ASP A 18 -5.14 -8.05 2.55
CA ASP A 18 -6.40 -7.84 1.91
C ASP A 18 -7.50 -8.29 2.86
N ASN A 19 -8.13 -7.35 3.50
CA ASN A 19 -9.21 -7.65 4.42
C ASN A 19 -10.56 -7.57 3.71
N GLY A 20 -10.55 -7.66 2.39
CA GLY A 20 -11.78 -7.61 1.62
C GLY A 20 -12.03 -6.27 0.99
N GLN A 21 -11.26 -5.24 1.35
CA GLN A 21 -11.52 -3.91 0.84
C GLN A 21 -11.24 -3.77 -0.65
N TRP A 22 -10.45 -4.68 -1.21
CA TRP A 22 -10.13 -4.62 -2.64
C TRP A 22 -10.71 -5.80 -3.41
N ASN A 23 -11.68 -6.52 -2.82
CA ASN A 23 -12.22 -7.70 -3.46
C ASN A 23 -12.86 -7.42 -4.80
N ASP A 24 -13.43 -6.25 -4.98
CA ASP A 24 -14.09 -5.93 -6.24
C ASP A 24 -13.17 -5.27 -7.25
N SER A 25 -11.90 -5.13 -6.92
CA SER A 25 -10.96 -4.50 -7.84
C SER A 25 -10.60 -5.44 -8.97
N PRO A 26 -10.37 -4.90 -10.17
CA PRO A 26 -9.90 -5.73 -11.28
C PRO A 26 -8.60 -6.42 -10.91
N ILE A 27 -8.38 -7.57 -11.49
CA ILE A 27 -7.20 -8.35 -11.19
C ILE A 27 -5.93 -7.58 -11.53
N ALA A 28 -5.96 -6.74 -12.55
CA ALA A 28 -4.77 -5.97 -12.92
C ALA A 28 -4.36 -5.01 -11.81
N ILE A 29 -5.31 -4.47 -11.08
CA ILE A 29 -5.00 -3.58 -9.98
C ILE A 29 -4.40 -4.38 -8.84
N ARG A 30 -4.96 -5.55 -8.55
CA ARG A 30 -4.43 -6.37 -7.49
C ARG A 30 -3.02 -6.86 -7.82
N GLU A 31 -2.75 -7.18 -9.08
CA GLU A 31 -1.42 -7.58 -9.50
C GLU A 31 -0.44 -6.43 -9.39
N TRP A 32 -0.89 -5.22 -9.70
CA TRP A 32 -0.04 -4.05 -9.57
C TRP A 32 0.39 -3.89 -8.10
N PHE A 33 -0.55 -4.07 -7.16
CA PHE A 33 -0.21 -3.99 -5.75
C PHE A 33 0.91 -4.98 -5.43
N GLN A 34 0.81 -6.21 -5.94
CA GLN A 34 1.79 -7.22 -5.63
C GLN A 34 3.14 -6.93 -6.23
N SER A 35 3.19 -6.14 -7.27
CA SER A 35 4.45 -5.85 -7.95
C SER A 35 5.24 -4.73 -7.32
N LEU A 36 4.64 -3.96 -6.41
CA LEU A 36 5.30 -2.77 -5.88
C LEU A 36 6.35 -3.12 -4.85
N MET A 37 7.54 -2.54 -5.03
CA MET A 37 8.62 -2.71 -4.08
C MET A 37 8.89 -1.40 -3.37
N GLN A 38 9.40 -1.48 -2.16
CA GLN A 38 9.67 -0.29 -1.37
C GLN A 38 10.75 0.55 -2.04
N PRO A 39 10.58 1.85 -2.12
CA PRO A 39 11.55 2.68 -2.82
C PRO A 39 12.93 2.70 -2.17
N ASP A 40 12.99 2.49 -0.88
CA ASP A 40 14.27 2.47 -0.17
C ASP A 40 14.78 1.06 0.08
N ASN A 41 14.06 0.04 -0.37
CA ASN A 41 14.51 -1.33 -0.22
C ASN A 41 13.87 -2.17 -1.33
N PRO A 42 14.50 -2.24 -2.49
CA PRO A 42 13.88 -2.89 -3.66
C PRO A 42 13.66 -4.39 -3.52
N TYR A 43 14.16 -4.98 -2.46
CA TYR A 43 13.95 -6.40 -2.25
C TYR A 43 12.76 -6.67 -1.32
N MET A 44 12.07 -5.64 -0.88
CA MET A 44 10.92 -5.80 0.00
C MET A 44 9.68 -5.20 -0.63
N SER A 45 8.58 -5.92 -0.55
CA SER A 45 7.32 -5.47 -1.13
C SER A 45 6.69 -4.36 -0.31
N CYS A 46 6.03 -3.42 -0.99
CA CYS A 46 5.22 -2.42 -0.31
C CYS A 46 4.06 -3.09 0.42
N CYS A 47 3.60 -4.22 -0.11
CA CYS A 47 2.45 -4.88 0.47
C CYS A 47 2.76 -5.74 1.68
N GLY A 48 4.00 -6.17 1.83
CA GLY A 48 4.43 -6.98 2.97
C GLY A 48 3.35 -7.26 4.00
N GLU A 49 3.38 -6.57 5.11
CA GLU A 49 2.38 -6.73 6.15
C GLU A 49 1.55 -5.47 6.25
N ALA A 50 1.31 -4.81 5.16
CA ALA A 50 0.62 -3.53 5.16
C ALA A 50 -0.76 -3.63 4.53
N ASP A 51 -1.64 -2.75 4.94
CA ASP A 51 -2.93 -2.57 4.29
C ASP A 51 -2.82 -1.39 3.34
N ALA A 52 -3.53 -1.46 2.23
CA ALA A 52 -3.51 -0.41 1.21
C ALA A 52 -4.78 0.42 1.30
N PHE A 53 -4.61 1.74 1.32
CA PHE A 53 -5.73 2.66 1.41
C PHE A 53 -5.55 3.79 0.40
N GLU A 54 -6.65 4.46 0.06
CA GLU A 54 -6.59 5.57 -0.88
C GLU A 54 -6.23 6.84 -0.15
N ALA A 55 -5.26 7.57 -0.67
CA ALA A 55 -4.85 8.87 -0.14
C ALA A 55 -4.53 9.76 -1.34
N ASP A 56 -5.53 10.48 -1.82
CA ASP A 56 -5.42 11.15 -3.10
C ASP A 56 -4.73 12.50 -3.07
N THR A 57 -4.48 13.04 -1.92
CA THR A 57 -3.78 14.31 -1.84
C THR A 57 -2.63 14.19 -0.87
N PHE A 58 -1.62 15.02 -1.07
CA PHE A 58 -0.52 15.06 -0.13
C PHE A 58 0.03 16.48 -0.08
N GLU A 59 0.72 16.77 0.99
CA GLU A 59 1.36 18.04 1.21
C GLU A 59 2.83 17.82 1.49
N VAL A 60 3.66 18.77 1.13
CA VAL A 60 5.07 18.72 1.46
C VAL A 60 5.23 19.51 2.76
N ASP A 61 5.85 18.89 3.74
CA ASP A 61 6.03 19.53 5.03
C ASP A 61 7.50 19.37 5.45
N GLY A 62 8.32 20.34 5.09
CA GLY A 62 9.74 20.29 5.43
C GLY A 62 10.43 19.15 4.70
N ASP A 63 10.88 18.17 5.45
CA ASP A 63 11.63 17.06 4.90
C ASP A 63 10.80 15.80 4.76
N HIS A 64 9.49 15.91 4.79
CA HIS A 64 8.65 14.74 4.61
C HIS A 64 7.36 15.14 3.91
N TYR A 65 6.54 14.15 3.59
CA TYR A 65 5.25 14.38 2.96
C TYR A 65 4.16 14.02 3.96
N VAL A 66 3.01 14.62 3.80
CA VAL A 66 1.85 14.26 4.61
C VAL A 66 0.77 13.81 3.64
N ALA A 67 0.43 12.54 3.66
CA ALA A 67 -0.62 12.00 2.83
C ALA A 67 -1.95 12.15 3.56
N VAL A 68 -3.00 12.43 2.82
CA VAL A 68 -4.32 12.61 3.41
C VAL A 68 -5.22 11.49 2.92
N ILE A 69 -5.74 10.71 3.84
CA ILE A 69 -6.61 9.59 3.52
C ILE A 69 -7.89 10.10 2.90
N THR A 70 -8.23 9.58 1.72
CA THR A 70 -9.51 9.90 1.09
C THR A 70 -10.49 8.77 1.32
N ASP A 71 -10.03 7.53 1.29
CA ASP A 71 -10.91 6.40 1.55
C ASP A 71 -10.12 5.36 2.33
N GLY A 72 -10.39 5.26 3.60
CA GLY A 72 -9.73 4.30 4.49
C GLY A 72 -10.48 3.00 4.60
N LYS A 73 -11.42 2.74 3.70
CA LYS A 73 -12.13 1.47 3.62
C LYS A 73 -12.75 1.04 4.95
N GLY A 74 -13.22 2.03 5.70
CA GLY A 74 -13.84 1.73 6.97
C GLY A 74 -12.88 1.49 8.12
N VAL A 75 -11.57 1.56 7.85
CA VAL A 75 -10.57 1.30 8.87
C VAL A 75 -9.94 2.59 9.35
N ILE A 76 -9.65 3.51 8.43
CA ILE A 76 -9.02 4.77 8.75
C ILE A 76 -9.97 5.89 8.32
N PRO A 77 -10.27 6.85 9.18
CA PRO A 77 -11.20 7.91 8.81
C PRO A 77 -10.66 8.75 7.66
N SER A 78 -11.54 9.16 6.76
CA SER A 78 -11.17 10.10 5.70
C SER A 78 -10.68 11.39 6.32
N GLY A 79 -9.69 11.97 5.71
CA GLY A 79 -9.08 13.20 6.23
C GLY A 79 -7.94 12.96 7.20
N THR A 80 -7.69 11.70 7.57
CA THR A 80 -6.57 11.41 8.46
C THR A 80 -5.27 11.75 7.75
N ARG A 81 -4.37 12.42 8.45
CA ARG A 81 -3.10 12.85 7.88
C ARG A 81 -2.01 11.90 8.36
N ILE A 82 -1.24 11.40 7.41
CA ILE A 82 -0.22 10.39 7.69
C ILE A 82 1.14 10.94 7.26
N ASN A 83 2.10 10.95 8.16
CA ASN A 83 3.44 11.38 7.82
C ASN A 83 4.12 10.31 6.99
N VAL A 84 4.67 10.70 5.85
CA VAL A 84 5.35 9.80 4.94
C VAL A 84 6.80 10.24 4.82
N PRO A 85 7.75 9.46 5.31
CA PRO A 85 9.15 9.81 5.14
C PRO A 85 9.50 9.90 3.66
N ASN A 86 10.41 10.78 3.29
CA ASN A 86 10.77 10.96 1.89
C ASN A 86 11.17 9.67 1.22
N GLN A 87 11.87 8.79 1.91
CA GLN A 87 12.34 7.56 1.30
C GLN A 87 11.24 6.55 1.06
N LYS A 88 10.03 6.83 1.53
CA LYS A 88 8.88 5.95 1.31
C LYS A 88 7.96 6.45 0.20
N MET A 89 8.29 7.59 -0.39
CA MET A 89 7.51 8.10 -1.53
C MET A 89 7.90 7.35 -2.79
N LYS A 90 6.91 6.89 -3.53
CA LYS A 90 7.15 6.17 -4.76
C LYS A 90 6.36 6.83 -5.87
N TRP A 91 7.06 7.24 -6.92
CA TRP A 91 6.42 7.88 -8.06
C TRP A 91 6.27 6.83 -9.15
N ASP A 92 5.05 6.43 -9.44
CA ASP A 92 4.81 5.36 -10.38
C ASP A 92 3.78 5.82 -11.40
N ARG A 93 4.23 6.12 -12.61
CA ARG A 93 3.35 6.57 -13.66
C ARG A 93 2.40 5.49 -14.09
N GLY A 94 2.72 4.22 -13.83
CA GLY A 94 1.86 3.12 -14.20
C GLY A 94 0.76 2.82 -13.22
N ASN A 95 0.59 3.66 -12.22
CA ASN A 95 -0.45 3.44 -11.21
C ASN A 95 -1.81 3.33 -11.90
N PRO A 96 -2.43 2.15 -11.93
CA PRO A 96 -3.67 1.96 -12.65
C PRO A 96 -4.91 2.34 -11.86
N THR A 97 -4.75 2.72 -10.61
CA THR A 97 -5.92 2.97 -9.77
C THR A 97 -6.48 4.36 -9.96
N GLY A 98 -5.68 5.30 -10.44
CA GLY A 98 -6.12 6.69 -10.51
C GLY A 98 -6.08 7.40 -9.17
N HIS A 99 -5.63 6.72 -8.13
CA HIS A 99 -5.62 7.25 -6.78
C HIS A 99 -4.22 7.20 -6.20
N GLY A 100 -3.95 8.00 -5.21
CA GLY A 100 -2.77 7.78 -4.38
C GLY A 100 -3.05 6.58 -3.50
N ILE A 101 -2.06 5.72 -3.32
CA ILE A 101 -2.23 4.52 -2.50
C ILE A 101 -1.14 4.50 -1.43
N ILE A 102 -1.55 4.36 -0.19
CA ILE A 102 -0.61 4.31 0.91
C ILE A 102 -0.69 2.92 1.55
N PHE A 103 0.48 2.34 1.83
CA PHE A 103 0.55 1.02 2.43
C PHE A 103 1.03 1.20 3.87
N ILE A 104 0.18 0.88 4.82
CA ILE A 104 0.42 1.15 6.23
C ILE A 104 0.37 -0.15 7.01
N GLY A 105 1.38 -0.37 7.84
CA GLY A 105 1.44 -1.56 8.66
C GLY A 105 0.57 -1.46 9.91
N ASN A 106 0.50 -2.54 10.66
CA ASN A 106 -0.34 -2.62 11.83
C ASN A 106 -0.03 -1.58 12.89
N GLN A 107 1.18 -1.13 12.95
CA GLN A 107 1.57 -0.17 13.97
C GLN A 107 1.68 1.24 13.43
N GLY A 108 1.09 1.46 12.28
CA GLY A 108 1.05 2.80 11.71
C GLY A 108 2.24 3.18 10.85
N GLN A 109 3.20 2.27 10.68
CA GLN A 109 4.37 2.60 9.87
C GLN A 109 4.02 2.55 8.39
N VAL A 110 4.59 3.47 7.64
CA VAL A 110 4.34 3.56 6.21
C VAL A 110 5.38 2.74 5.48
N TYR A 111 4.94 1.77 4.69
CA TYR A 111 5.84 1.01 3.87
C TYR A 111 6.06 1.68 2.51
N CYS A 112 5.05 2.25 1.93
CA CYS A 112 5.13 2.96 0.66
C CYS A 112 3.96 3.91 0.53
N TYR A 113 4.19 5.02 -0.15
CA TYR A 113 3.09 5.86 -0.59
C TYR A 113 3.30 6.12 -2.07
N VAL A 114 2.40 5.61 -2.90
CA VAL A 114 2.44 5.83 -4.32
C VAL A 114 1.59 7.06 -4.59
N ALA A 115 2.21 8.13 -5.03
CA ALA A 115 1.51 9.39 -5.23
C ALA A 115 0.42 9.24 -6.28
N PRO A 116 -0.63 10.03 -6.17
CA PRO A 116 -1.72 9.95 -7.13
C PRO A 116 -1.30 10.50 -8.46
N GLY A 117 -2.05 10.07 -9.46
CA GLY A 117 -1.85 10.72 -10.68
C GLY A 117 -1.03 10.05 -11.63
N GLY A 118 0.07 10.05 -11.62
CA GLY A 118 0.82 9.45 -12.62
C GLY A 118 0.55 10.10 -13.94
N VAL A 119 0.12 11.29 -13.95
CA VAL A 119 -0.21 11.89 -15.19
C VAL A 119 0.86 12.60 -15.77
#